data_7ce410b2ce318facfe842f9fc8d6736b
#
_entry.id   7ce410b2ce318facfe842f9fc8d6736b
#
_cell.length_a   1.000
_cell.length_b   1.000
_cell.length_c   1.000
_cell.angle_alpha   90.00
_cell.angle_beta   90.00
_cell.angle_gamma   90.00
#
_symmetry.space_group_name_H-M   'P 1'
#
loop_
_entity.id
_entity.type
_entity.pdbx_description
1 polymer ?
#
loop_
_entity_poly.entity_id
_entity_poly.type
_entity_poly.pdbx_seq_one_letter_code
_entity_poly.pdbx_strand_id
1 'polypeptide(L)'
;MPTPAAEVLPRLNAEFLAAHPVLSNGPAELLLPERVIQFGEGGFLRGFVDWMVHGMNRKGLFNGRVVVVQPIAQGQVARLNQQAGAYTLLMRGVENGKVVERQELITSISRGINPYTNFDEYLKCAHNPELRFIVSNTTEAGICYNPDDKPTDQPPASFPAKLTLLLLERYKIFNGDAAKGFILLPCELIDHNGDNLKRIVLQIAKDWKLDDEFIEWIETANVFTNTLVDRIVTGYPRAEVDALWAAERYRDDLFDSSEIFHLWVIEGPASIAEELPLAKAGFNVILSENMKPYRDRKVGILNGAHTSTVPIAFLAGHEFVGEFMADSLVSGYMRHAIANEVIPTLTLPTEELELFAEAVYERFSNPFIHHALLSITLNSVSKYKARVLPSLRKYLNLQEQLPTHLTFALAALIVFYRGTVIKDGILIGHREGKEYPIQDSLPVLEKFAALWSVFDHSDGSSTAVRALTDEVLQQADWWGKDLRNISGLSSSVARYTTAILTQGPRTALANLF
;
A
#
# COMPACT_ATOMS: atom_id res chain seq x y z
N MET A 1 39.00 -33.01 14.86
CA MET A 1 38.79 -32.92 13.41
C MET A 1 38.66 -31.44 13.09
N PRO A 2 39.35 -30.89 12.09
CA PRO A 2 39.15 -29.51 11.72
C PRO A 2 37.71 -29.32 11.23
N THR A 3 37.03 -28.29 11.72
CA THR A 3 35.71 -27.85 11.24
C THR A 3 35.82 -27.62 9.72
N PRO A 4 34.95 -28.19 8.88
CA PRO A 4 35.00 -27.92 7.45
C PRO A 4 34.91 -26.40 7.25
N ALA A 5 35.80 -25.84 6.44
CA ALA A 5 35.74 -24.45 6.05
C ALA A 5 34.34 -24.19 5.50
N ALA A 6 33.65 -23.16 6.01
CA ALA A 6 32.34 -22.77 5.48
C ALA A 6 32.50 -22.55 3.98
N GLU A 7 31.76 -23.29 3.19
CA GLU A 7 31.77 -23.17 1.74
C GLU A 7 31.37 -21.73 1.37
N VAL A 8 32.25 -20.99 0.71
CA VAL A 8 31.97 -19.62 0.29
C VAL A 8 31.01 -19.69 -0.89
N LEU A 9 29.75 -19.40 -0.64
CA LEU A 9 28.72 -19.39 -1.67
C LEU A 9 29.05 -18.37 -2.77
N PRO A 10 28.88 -18.73 -4.05
CA PRO A 10 29.04 -17.80 -5.14
C PRO A 10 28.03 -16.63 -5.02
N ARG A 11 28.41 -15.45 -5.48
CA ARG A 11 27.49 -14.31 -5.54
C ARG A 11 26.64 -14.36 -6.79
N LEU A 12 25.37 -14.01 -6.67
CA LEU A 12 24.49 -13.75 -7.81
C LEU A 12 25.06 -12.54 -8.59
N ASN A 13 25.50 -12.79 -9.81
CA ASN A 13 26.06 -11.79 -10.73
C ASN A 13 25.96 -12.29 -12.19
N ALA A 14 26.46 -11.51 -13.15
CA ALA A 14 26.42 -11.87 -14.56
C ALA A 14 27.14 -13.20 -14.87
N GLU A 15 28.29 -13.48 -14.22
CA GLU A 15 29.05 -14.71 -14.40
C GLU A 15 28.27 -15.92 -13.89
N PHE A 16 27.67 -15.79 -12.71
CA PHE A 16 26.80 -16.83 -12.13
C PHE A 16 25.62 -17.14 -13.04
N LEU A 17 24.91 -16.10 -13.54
CA LEU A 17 23.77 -16.27 -14.45
C LEU A 17 24.19 -16.95 -15.76
N ALA A 18 25.34 -16.59 -16.32
CA ALA A 18 25.88 -17.21 -17.55
C ALA A 18 26.23 -18.70 -17.34
N ALA A 19 26.72 -19.06 -16.13
CA ALA A 19 27.02 -20.44 -15.78
C ALA A 19 25.77 -21.30 -15.46
N HIS A 20 24.63 -20.64 -15.13
CA HIS A 20 23.38 -21.30 -14.74
C HIS A 20 22.19 -20.82 -15.62
N PRO A 21 22.22 -21.04 -16.95
CA PRO A 21 21.23 -20.50 -17.88
C PRO A 21 19.79 -20.99 -17.63
N VAL A 22 19.63 -22.12 -16.94
CA VAL A 22 18.29 -22.66 -16.58
C VAL A 22 17.59 -21.74 -15.56
N LEU A 23 18.35 -21.06 -14.69
CA LEU A 23 17.79 -20.16 -13.69
C LEU A 23 17.24 -18.87 -14.29
N SER A 24 17.82 -18.39 -15.40
CA SER A 24 17.46 -17.14 -16.08
C SER A 24 16.61 -17.32 -17.33
N ASN A 25 15.96 -18.46 -17.54
CA ASN A 25 15.27 -18.81 -18.82
C ASN A 25 16.17 -18.74 -20.07
N GLY A 26 17.47 -18.76 -19.87
CA GLY A 26 18.47 -18.71 -20.91
C GLY A 26 18.95 -17.28 -21.24
N PRO A 27 20.08 -17.17 -21.95
CA PRO A 27 20.72 -15.89 -22.24
C PRO A 27 19.87 -14.94 -23.10
N ALA A 28 18.88 -15.45 -23.84
CA ALA A 28 18.01 -14.64 -24.69
C ALA A 28 17.14 -13.66 -23.89
N GLU A 29 16.69 -14.01 -22.68
CA GLU A 29 15.90 -13.12 -21.82
C GLU A 29 16.72 -11.90 -21.37
N LEU A 30 18.02 -12.11 -21.11
CA LEU A 30 18.92 -11.04 -20.68
C LEU A 30 19.24 -10.03 -21.80
N LEU A 31 18.91 -10.34 -23.06
CA LEU A 31 19.13 -9.50 -24.24
C LEU A 31 17.86 -8.79 -24.73
N LEU A 32 16.73 -8.97 -24.04
CA LEU A 32 15.49 -8.27 -24.40
C LEU A 32 15.65 -6.74 -24.30
N PRO A 33 14.95 -5.96 -25.16
CA PRO A 33 15.05 -4.52 -25.16
C PRO A 33 14.49 -3.88 -23.89
N GLU A 34 15.01 -2.72 -23.49
CA GLU A 34 14.43 -1.91 -22.43
C GLU A 34 13.15 -1.25 -22.93
N ARG A 35 12.01 -1.61 -22.32
CA ARG A 35 10.68 -1.08 -22.66
C ARG A 35 10.05 -0.30 -21.50
N VAL A 36 10.58 -0.44 -20.29
CA VAL A 36 10.13 0.24 -19.08
C VAL A 36 11.27 1.02 -18.48
N ILE A 37 11.03 2.29 -18.12
CA ILE A 37 11.89 3.05 -17.22
C ILE A 37 11.18 3.20 -15.87
N GLN A 38 11.89 2.89 -14.79
CA GLN A 38 11.33 2.78 -13.46
C GLN A 38 12.04 3.72 -12.50
N PHE A 39 11.32 4.63 -11.86
CA PHE A 39 11.83 5.50 -10.79
C PHE A 39 11.57 4.87 -9.43
N GLY A 40 12.62 4.30 -8.85
CA GLY A 40 12.61 3.57 -7.59
C GLY A 40 13.20 2.16 -7.73
N GLU A 41 14.15 1.85 -6.85
CA GLU A 41 14.85 0.56 -6.76
C GLU A 41 14.43 -0.25 -5.52
N GLY A 42 13.40 0.23 -4.81
CA GLY A 42 12.94 -0.34 -3.55
C GLY A 42 12.30 -1.73 -3.70
N GLY A 43 12.17 -2.45 -2.57
CA GLY A 43 11.56 -3.78 -2.53
C GLY A 43 10.16 -3.80 -3.13
N PHE A 44 9.35 -2.76 -2.91
CA PHE A 44 7.98 -2.76 -3.43
C PHE A 44 7.93 -2.95 -4.95
N LEU A 45 8.66 -2.14 -5.74
CA LEU A 45 8.63 -2.28 -7.21
C LEU A 45 9.26 -3.59 -7.67
N ARG A 46 10.33 -4.05 -6.99
CA ARG A 46 10.96 -5.35 -7.27
C ARG A 46 10.00 -6.51 -7.02
N GLY A 47 9.29 -6.49 -5.90
CA GLY A 47 8.28 -7.50 -5.54
C GLY A 47 6.92 -7.28 -6.21
N PHE A 48 6.76 -6.32 -7.12
CA PHE A 48 5.48 -6.01 -7.75
C PHE A 48 5.62 -5.87 -9.27
N VAL A 49 6.12 -4.73 -9.77
CA VAL A 49 6.19 -4.45 -11.20
C VAL A 49 7.26 -5.30 -11.89
N ASP A 50 8.47 -5.35 -11.32
CA ASP A 50 9.57 -6.11 -11.91
C ASP A 50 9.28 -7.60 -11.97
N TRP A 51 8.64 -8.14 -10.92
CA TRP A 51 8.13 -9.50 -10.89
C TRP A 51 7.05 -9.75 -11.97
N MET A 52 6.12 -8.82 -12.17
CA MET A 52 5.09 -8.94 -13.21
C MET A 52 5.70 -8.89 -14.61
N VAL A 53 6.68 -8.00 -14.87
CA VAL A 53 7.41 -7.95 -16.15
C VAL A 53 8.14 -9.26 -16.41
N HIS A 54 8.82 -9.80 -15.39
CA HIS A 54 9.46 -11.12 -15.47
C HIS A 54 8.45 -12.21 -15.85
N GLY A 55 7.32 -12.28 -15.17
CA GLY A 55 6.29 -13.29 -15.44
C GLY A 55 5.65 -13.15 -16.82
N MET A 56 5.48 -11.92 -17.35
CA MET A 56 5.06 -11.72 -18.75
C MET A 56 6.12 -12.20 -19.75
N ASN A 57 7.40 -11.93 -19.49
CA ASN A 57 8.49 -12.39 -20.33
C ASN A 57 8.56 -13.92 -20.39
N ARG A 58 8.42 -14.60 -19.25
CA ARG A 58 8.36 -16.07 -19.17
C ARG A 58 7.25 -16.69 -20.02
N LYS A 59 6.19 -15.92 -20.27
CA LYS A 59 5.06 -16.32 -21.14
C LYS A 59 5.19 -15.82 -22.57
N GLY A 60 6.29 -15.13 -22.90
CA GLY A 60 6.51 -14.55 -24.23
C GLY A 60 5.52 -13.44 -24.61
N LEU A 61 4.92 -12.79 -23.61
CA LEU A 61 3.84 -11.82 -23.83
C LEU A 61 4.32 -10.37 -23.93
N PHE A 62 5.46 -10.03 -23.31
CA PHE A 62 5.93 -8.64 -23.26
C PHE A 62 7.27 -8.44 -23.98
N ASN A 63 8.22 -9.36 -23.76
CA ASN A 63 9.55 -9.35 -24.39
C ASN A 63 10.29 -8.02 -24.17
N GLY A 64 10.35 -7.56 -22.92
CA GLY A 64 10.97 -6.30 -22.57
C GLY A 64 11.57 -6.30 -21.16
N ARG A 65 12.55 -5.43 -20.92
CA ARG A 65 13.22 -5.27 -19.64
C ARG A 65 12.99 -3.89 -19.04
N VAL A 66 13.35 -3.76 -17.78
CA VAL A 66 13.21 -2.54 -16.96
C VAL A 66 14.59 -1.91 -16.76
N VAL A 67 14.75 -0.62 -17.11
CA VAL A 67 15.86 0.19 -16.66
C VAL A 67 15.42 0.96 -15.41
N VAL A 68 16.16 0.78 -14.30
CA VAL A 68 15.82 1.37 -13.01
C VAL A 68 16.60 2.65 -12.78
N VAL A 69 15.90 3.72 -12.40
CA VAL A 69 16.49 5.03 -12.07
C VAL A 69 16.37 5.28 -10.57
N GLN A 70 17.48 5.53 -9.92
CA GLN A 70 17.54 5.89 -8.51
C GLN A 70 16.97 7.30 -8.31
N PRO A 71 15.88 7.50 -7.56
CA PRO A 71 15.19 8.80 -7.49
C PRO A 71 15.90 9.82 -6.59
N ILE A 72 16.71 9.38 -5.63
CA ILE A 72 17.43 10.20 -4.65
C ILE A 72 18.93 9.87 -4.64
N ALA A 73 19.75 10.72 -4.04
CA ALA A 73 21.21 10.56 -4.06
C ALA A 73 21.70 9.26 -3.39
N GLN A 74 21.01 8.82 -2.33
CA GLN A 74 21.28 7.54 -1.64
C GLN A 74 20.36 6.46 -2.18
N GLY A 75 20.91 5.27 -2.51
CA GLY A 75 20.11 4.16 -3.02
C GLY A 75 20.92 2.89 -3.26
N GLN A 76 20.32 1.94 -3.93
CA GLN A 76 20.86 0.58 -4.08
C GLN A 76 21.26 0.22 -5.52
N VAL A 77 21.23 1.17 -6.45
CA VAL A 77 21.51 0.91 -7.89
C VAL A 77 22.89 0.28 -8.11
N ALA A 78 23.90 0.66 -7.32
CA ALA A 78 25.21 0.04 -7.42
C ALA A 78 25.17 -1.48 -7.10
N ARG A 79 24.41 -1.87 -6.07
CA ARG A 79 24.21 -3.28 -5.69
C ARG A 79 23.39 -4.01 -6.76
N LEU A 80 22.36 -3.37 -7.31
CA LEU A 80 21.56 -3.91 -8.40
C LEU A 80 22.44 -4.25 -9.61
N ASN A 81 23.34 -3.33 -9.99
CA ASN A 81 24.26 -3.55 -11.11
C ASN A 81 25.30 -4.65 -10.82
N GLN A 82 25.77 -4.79 -9.57
CA GLN A 82 26.65 -5.88 -9.18
C GLN A 82 26.02 -7.26 -9.38
N GLN A 83 24.69 -7.34 -9.26
CA GLN A 83 23.91 -8.57 -9.49
C GLN A 83 23.32 -8.66 -10.92
N ALA A 84 23.75 -7.81 -11.85
CA ALA A 84 23.24 -7.77 -13.22
C ALA A 84 21.71 -7.59 -13.29
N GLY A 85 21.14 -6.88 -12.31
CA GLY A 85 19.70 -6.65 -12.19
C GLY A 85 18.90 -7.83 -11.61
N ALA A 86 19.53 -8.97 -11.33
CA ALA A 86 18.85 -10.17 -10.83
C ALA A 86 18.72 -10.17 -9.30
N TYR A 87 17.64 -10.76 -8.81
CA TYR A 87 17.39 -11.00 -7.38
C TYR A 87 16.35 -12.09 -7.20
N THR A 88 16.33 -12.72 -6.03
CA THR A 88 15.35 -13.73 -5.65
C THR A 88 14.17 -13.09 -4.94
N LEU A 89 12.96 -13.39 -5.39
CA LEU A 89 11.72 -13.00 -4.72
C LEU A 89 11.12 -14.22 -4.00
N LEU A 90 10.99 -14.10 -2.67
CA LEU A 90 10.32 -15.06 -1.82
C LEU A 90 8.85 -14.62 -1.60
N MET A 91 7.91 -15.43 -2.05
CA MET A 91 6.48 -15.17 -1.94
C MET A 91 5.85 -16.14 -0.94
N ARG A 92 5.25 -15.60 0.12
CA ARG A 92 4.69 -16.40 1.22
C ARG A 92 3.28 -15.97 1.56
N GLY A 93 2.41 -16.92 1.87
CA GLY A 93 1.05 -16.59 2.30
C GLY A 93 0.15 -17.78 2.43
N VAL A 94 -1.14 -17.48 2.41
CA VAL A 94 -2.22 -18.46 2.33
C VAL A 94 -2.88 -18.34 0.96
N GLU A 95 -3.09 -19.45 0.29
CA GLU A 95 -3.77 -19.54 -1.01
C GLU A 95 -4.70 -20.73 -0.99
N ASN A 96 -6.00 -20.50 -1.16
CA ASN A 96 -7.04 -21.53 -1.06
C ASN A 96 -6.98 -22.30 0.28
N GLY A 97 -6.80 -21.57 1.39
CA GLY A 97 -6.71 -22.12 2.74
C GLY A 97 -5.45 -22.90 3.07
N LYS A 98 -4.44 -22.91 2.18
CA LYS A 98 -3.17 -23.61 2.38
C LYS A 98 -2.03 -22.62 2.49
N VAL A 99 -1.12 -22.87 3.43
CA VAL A 99 0.14 -22.12 3.52
C VAL A 99 1.01 -22.49 2.32
N VAL A 100 1.49 -21.49 1.60
CA VAL A 100 2.35 -21.63 0.42
C VAL A 100 3.60 -20.78 0.57
N GLU A 101 4.69 -21.30 0.02
CA GLU A 101 5.97 -20.60 -0.12
C GLU A 101 6.50 -20.87 -1.53
N ARG A 102 6.87 -19.81 -2.25
CA ARG A 102 7.44 -19.88 -3.59
C ARG A 102 8.64 -18.96 -3.68
N GLN A 103 9.66 -19.41 -4.37
CA GLN A 103 10.83 -18.57 -4.70
C GLN A 103 10.98 -18.48 -6.21
N GLU A 104 11.34 -17.30 -6.67
CA GLU A 104 11.53 -17.04 -8.09
C GLU A 104 12.73 -16.10 -8.29
N LEU A 105 13.66 -16.49 -9.16
CA LEU A 105 14.76 -15.62 -9.58
C LEU A 105 14.26 -14.65 -10.63
N ILE A 106 14.22 -13.38 -10.32
CA ILE A 106 13.74 -12.29 -11.18
C ILE A 106 14.91 -11.74 -12.00
N THR A 107 14.71 -11.61 -13.31
CA THR A 107 15.73 -11.18 -14.29
C THR A 107 15.23 -10.07 -15.21
N SER A 108 14.08 -9.47 -14.91
CA SER A 108 13.46 -8.43 -15.74
C SER A 108 14.23 -7.10 -15.75
N ILE A 109 15.04 -6.80 -14.73
CA ILE A 109 15.81 -5.56 -14.68
C ILE A 109 17.08 -5.70 -15.52
N SER A 110 17.29 -4.76 -16.46
CA SER A 110 18.48 -4.71 -17.32
C SER A 110 19.69 -4.13 -16.60
N ARG A 111 19.47 -2.99 -15.98
CA ARG A 111 20.49 -2.19 -15.28
C ARG A 111 19.83 -1.13 -14.40
N GLY A 112 20.63 -0.53 -13.52
CA GLY A 112 20.24 0.62 -12.74
C GLY A 112 21.10 1.84 -13.07
N ILE A 113 20.50 3.03 -13.03
CA ILE A 113 21.16 4.32 -13.28
C ILE A 113 21.03 5.19 -12.03
N ASN A 114 22.15 5.76 -11.58
CA ASN A 114 22.16 6.82 -10.60
C ASN A 114 22.35 8.19 -11.31
N PRO A 115 21.29 8.99 -11.48
CA PRO A 115 21.39 10.27 -12.19
C PRO A 115 22.32 11.29 -11.49
N TYR A 116 22.60 11.12 -10.19
CA TYR A 116 23.48 11.99 -9.43
C TYR A 116 24.98 11.78 -9.75
N THR A 117 25.31 10.63 -10.32
CA THR A 117 26.68 10.31 -10.76
C THR A 117 26.81 10.20 -12.27
N ASN A 118 25.71 9.96 -12.98
CA ASN A 118 25.70 9.78 -14.43
C ASN A 118 24.38 10.29 -15.06
N PHE A 119 24.25 11.62 -15.09
CA PHE A 119 23.03 12.27 -15.58
C PHE A 119 22.82 12.09 -17.08
N ASP A 120 23.90 12.10 -17.86
CA ASP A 120 23.83 11.90 -19.32
C ASP A 120 23.27 10.51 -19.68
N GLU A 121 23.66 9.49 -18.92
CA GLU A 121 23.15 8.12 -19.13
C GLU A 121 21.66 8.03 -18.82
N TYR A 122 21.19 8.77 -17.82
CA TYR A 122 19.77 8.89 -17.53
C TYR A 122 19.00 9.53 -18.70
N LEU A 123 19.47 10.67 -19.21
CA LEU A 123 18.80 11.35 -20.33
C LEU A 123 18.85 10.52 -21.62
N LYS A 124 19.94 9.76 -21.86
CA LYS A 124 20.02 8.84 -23.01
C LYS A 124 18.92 7.78 -23.03
N CYS A 125 18.30 7.46 -21.90
CA CYS A 125 17.13 6.58 -21.91
C CYS A 125 16.01 7.12 -22.83
N ALA A 126 15.84 8.44 -22.89
CA ALA A 126 14.87 9.10 -23.77
C ALA A 126 15.08 8.80 -25.26
N HIS A 127 16.29 8.43 -25.68
CA HIS A 127 16.64 8.14 -27.08
C HIS A 127 16.24 6.72 -27.52
N ASN A 128 15.96 5.82 -26.58
CA ASN A 128 15.57 4.46 -26.90
C ASN A 128 14.12 4.41 -27.45
N PRO A 129 13.92 4.09 -28.74
CA PRO A 129 12.59 4.10 -29.36
C PRO A 129 11.65 3.01 -28.81
N GLU A 130 12.20 1.97 -28.16
CA GLU A 130 11.43 0.86 -27.57
C GLU A 130 10.89 1.19 -26.18
N LEU A 131 11.43 2.21 -25.49
CA LEU A 131 10.88 2.65 -24.21
C LEU A 131 9.47 3.21 -24.40
N ARG A 132 8.52 2.62 -23.66
CA ARG A 132 7.10 2.95 -23.76
C ARG A 132 6.44 3.24 -22.42
N PHE A 133 6.94 2.65 -21.33
CA PHE A 133 6.33 2.74 -20.03
C PHE A 133 7.23 3.48 -19.03
N ILE A 134 6.61 4.32 -18.19
CA ILE A 134 7.25 4.93 -17.04
C ILE A 134 6.52 4.46 -15.80
N VAL A 135 7.24 3.82 -14.88
CA VAL A 135 6.74 3.37 -13.58
C VAL A 135 7.42 4.17 -12.49
N SER A 136 6.70 4.52 -11.43
CA SER A 136 7.31 5.18 -10.27
C SER A 136 6.75 4.67 -8.94
N ASN A 137 7.59 4.64 -7.92
CA ASN A 137 7.23 4.56 -6.53
C ASN A 137 8.30 5.28 -5.70
N THR A 138 8.14 6.59 -5.62
CA THR A 138 9.11 7.52 -5.02
C THR A 138 8.67 7.97 -3.62
N THR A 139 7.80 7.21 -2.97
CA THR A 139 7.05 7.49 -1.74
C THR A 139 5.94 8.54 -1.91
N GLU A 140 5.10 8.69 -0.90
CA GLU A 140 4.00 9.68 -0.89
C GLU A 140 4.50 11.12 -1.02
N ALA A 141 5.75 11.39 -0.57
CA ALA A 141 6.39 12.70 -0.70
C ALA A 141 7.07 12.92 -2.06
N GLY A 142 7.18 11.89 -2.91
CA GLY A 142 7.94 11.97 -4.16
C GLY A 142 7.23 12.72 -5.29
N ILE A 143 5.88 12.64 -5.37
CA ILE A 143 5.09 13.41 -6.34
C ILE A 143 4.79 14.80 -5.73
N CYS A 144 5.79 15.64 -5.65
CA CYS A 144 5.67 17.00 -5.13
C CYS A 144 6.31 18.02 -6.06
N TYR A 145 5.75 19.24 -6.06
CA TYR A 145 6.35 20.38 -6.76
C TYR A 145 7.47 20.98 -5.90
N ASN A 146 8.64 21.22 -6.53
CA ASN A 146 9.73 21.94 -5.90
C ASN A 146 10.07 23.19 -6.72
N PRO A 147 9.84 24.41 -6.21
CA PRO A 147 10.08 25.65 -6.93
C PRO A 147 11.57 25.96 -7.17
N ASP A 148 12.47 25.27 -6.47
CA ASP A 148 13.90 25.48 -6.60
C ASP A 148 14.54 24.69 -7.74
N ASP A 149 13.83 23.71 -8.31
CA ASP A 149 14.30 22.91 -9.44
C ASP A 149 14.41 23.75 -10.72
N LYS A 150 15.54 23.62 -11.42
CA LYS A 150 15.83 24.34 -12.67
C LYS A 150 16.06 23.40 -13.84
N PRO A 151 15.78 23.84 -15.08
CA PRO A 151 16.02 23.02 -16.28
C PRO A 151 17.51 22.73 -16.53
N THR A 152 18.41 23.44 -15.84
CA THR A 152 19.87 23.27 -15.94
C THR A 152 20.45 22.33 -14.89
N ASP A 153 19.62 21.84 -13.93
CA ASP A 153 20.09 20.97 -12.86
C ASP A 153 20.38 19.55 -13.39
N GLN A 154 21.43 18.92 -12.86
CA GLN A 154 21.92 17.61 -13.31
C GLN A 154 22.22 16.68 -12.14
N PRO A 155 21.20 16.04 -11.53
CA PRO A 155 19.75 16.15 -11.79
C PRO A 155 19.06 17.24 -10.96
N PRO A 156 17.81 17.64 -11.32
CA PRO A 156 16.93 18.37 -10.41
C PRO A 156 16.60 17.51 -9.17
N ALA A 157 16.20 18.17 -8.08
CA ALA A 157 15.97 17.46 -6.81
C ALA A 157 14.72 16.59 -6.84
N SER A 158 13.57 17.11 -7.34
CA SER A 158 12.31 16.37 -7.33
C SER A 158 12.21 15.33 -8.46
N PHE A 159 11.40 14.29 -8.22
CA PHE A 159 11.08 13.29 -9.25
C PHE A 159 10.31 13.91 -10.44
N PRO A 160 9.26 14.73 -10.23
CA PRO A 160 8.56 15.33 -11.38
C PRO A 160 9.44 16.22 -12.26
N ALA A 161 10.42 16.90 -11.69
CA ALA A 161 11.37 17.71 -12.46
C ALA A 161 12.35 16.84 -13.28
N LYS A 162 12.87 15.74 -12.70
CA LYS A 162 13.64 14.74 -13.46
C LYS A 162 12.81 14.18 -14.62
N LEU A 163 11.55 13.82 -14.36
CA LEU A 163 10.63 13.33 -15.39
C LEU A 163 10.40 14.38 -16.48
N THR A 164 10.23 15.65 -16.13
CA THR A 164 10.05 16.73 -17.10
C THR A 164 11.25 16.83 -18.05
N LEU A 165 12.48 16.71 -17.54
CA LEU A 165 13.68 16.70 -18.38
C LEU A 165 13.75 15.46 -19.31
N LEU A 166 13.37 14.30 -18.82
CA LEU A 166 13.30 13.08 -19.64
C LEU A 166 12.27 13.24 -20.77
N LEU A 167 11.10 13.78 -20.47
CA LEU A 167 10.06 14.05 -21.48
C LEU A 167 10.51 15.09 -22.50
N LEU A 168 11.20 16.16 -22.05
CA LEU A 168 11.73 17.19 -22.93
C LEU A 168 12.80 16.63 -23.88
N GLU A 169 13.70 15.79 -23.37
CA GLU A 169 14.71 15.12 -24.20
C GLU A 169 14.05 14.18 -25.21
N ARG A 170 13.02 13.42 -24.79
CA ARG A 170 12.23 12.55 -25.66
C ARG A 170 11.56 13.32 -26.79
N TYR A 171 10.90 14.43 -26.44
CA TYR A 171 10.25 15.32 -27.40
C TYR A 171 11.24 15.84 -28.45
N LYS A 172 12.41 16.30 -28.02
CA LYS A 172 13.46 16.82 -28.93
C LYS A 172 14.00 15.77 -29.88
N ILE A 173 14.36 14.59 -29.36
CA ILE A 173 14.99 13.52 -30.15
C ILE A 173 14.04 12.96 -31.20
N PHE A 174 12.75 12.87 -30.90
CA PHE A 174 11.73 12.37 -31.81
C PHE A 174 10.91 13.47 -32.50
N ASN A 175 11.33 14.73 -32.41
CA ASN A 175 10.68 15.87 -33.06
C ASN A 175 9.17 15.95 -32.77
N GLY A 176 8.77 15.70 -31.54
CA GLY A 176 7.37 15.77 -31.11
C GLY A 176 6.47 14.66 -31.65
N ASP A 177 7.03 13.56 -32.14
CA ASP A 177 6.24 12.41 -32.62
C ASP A 177 5.34 11.88 -31.49
N ALA A 178 4.02 11.98 -31.66
CA ALA A 178 3.03 11.52 -30.69
C ALA A 178 3.10 10.00 -30.42
N ALA A 179 3.55 9.21 -31.40
CA ALA A 179 3.73 7.76 -31.23
C ALA A 179 4.89 7.40 -30.28
N LYS A 180 5.71 8.38 -29.90
CA LYS A 180 6.83 8.23 -28.97
C LYS A 180 6.50 8.73 -27.55
N GLY A 181 5.26 9.10 -27.28
CA GLY A 181 4.77 9.37 -25.94
C GLY A 181 4.81 8.14 -25.04
N PHE A 182 4.72 8.36 -23.74
CA PHE A 182 4.77 7.33 -22.71
C PHE A 182 3.41 7.01 -22.11
N ILE A 183 3.28 5.80 -21.58
CA ILE A 183 2.25 5.42 -20.62
C ILE A 183 2.89 5.47 -19.21
N LEU A 184 2.38 6.36 -18.36
CA LEU A 184 2.91 6.59 -17.02
C LEU A 184 2.03 5.88 -15.99
N LEU A 185 2.65 5.07 -15.15
CA LEU A 185 2.04 4.15 -14.18
C LEU A 185 2.60 4.44 -12.78
N PRO A 186 2.23 5.56 -12.15
CA PRO A 186 2.69 5.87 -10.79
C PRO A 186 2.07 4.89 -9.79
N CYS A 187 2.89 4.34 -8.89
CA CYS A 187 2.49 3.39 -7.85
C CYS A 187 2.55 4.01 -6.43
N GLU A 188 2.70 5.30 -6.32
CA GLU A 188 2.68 6.02 -5.05
C GLU A 188 1.30 5.96 -4.40
N LEU A 189 1.25 5.83 -3.06
CA LEU A 189 0.01 5.76 -2.28
C LEU A 189 -0.66 7.14 -2.11
N ILE A 190 -0.88 7.81 -3.23
CA ILE A 190 -1.51 9.12 -3.32
C ILE A 190 -2.81 8.97 -4.11
N ASP A 191 -3.88 9.62 -3.64
CA ASP A 191 -5.14 9.67 -4.40
C ASP A 191 -4.94 10.45 -5.70
N HIS A 192 -5.44 9.91 -6.82
CA HIS A 192 -5.23 10.49 -8.16
C HIS A 192 -3.75 10.76 -8.46
N ASN A 193 -2.89 9.77 -8.22
CA ASN A 193 -1.43 9.89 -8.35
C ASN A 193 -0.98 10.32 -9.75
N GLY A 194 -1.60 9.81 -10.80
CA GLY A 194 -1.30 10.19 -12.19
C GLY A 194 -1.74 11.61 -12.54
N ASP A 195 -2.94 12.01 -12.13
CA ASP A 195 -3.44 13.38 -12.33
C ASP A 195 -2.55 14.39 -11.60
N ASN A 196 -2.15 14.08 -10.37
CA ASN A 196 -1.23 14.91 -9.60
C ASN A 196 0.13 15.03 -10.27
N LEU A 197 0.68 13.92 -10.76
CA LEU A 197 1.95 13.91 -11.48
C LEU A 197 1.86 14.75 -12.76
N LYS A 198 0.83 14.56 -13.58
CA LYS A 198 0.58 15.36 -14.79
C LYS A 198 0.51 16.84 -14.50
N ARG A 199 -0.27 17.22 -13.50
CA ARG A 199 -0.43 18.62 -13.08
C ARG A 199 0.89 19.26 -12.70
N ILE A 200 1.73 18.55 -11.93
CA ILE A 200 3.03 19.07 -11.48
C ILE A 200 4.01 19.16 -12.65
N VAL A 201 4.09 18.17 -13.53
CA VAL A 201 4.94 18.19 -14.73
C VAL A 201 4.59 19.35 -15.63
N LEU A 202 3.30 19.59 -15.88
CA LEU A 202 2.82 20.73 -16.68
C LEU A 202 3.13 22.07 -16.00
N GLN A 203 3.03 22.16 -14.68
CA GLN A 203 3.42 23.36 -13.95
C GLN A 203 4.90 23.64 -14.10
N ILE A 204 5.77 22.62 -13.90
CA ILE A 204 7.22 22.76 -14.07
C ILE A 204 7.56 23.22 -15.50
N ALA A 205 6.94 22.61 -16.51
CA ALA A 205 7.17 22.99 -17.91
C ALA A 205 6.83 24.49 -18.16
N LYS A 206 5.74 24.99 -17.59
CA LYS A 206 5.33 26.42 -17.67
C LYS A 206 6.29 27.33 -16.91
N ASP A 207 6.69 26.96 -15.69
CA ASP A 207 7.60 27.74 -14.86
C ASP A 207 9.00 27.83 -15.49
N TRP A 208 9.43 26.76 -16.15
CA TRP A 208 10.67 26.71 -16.93
C TRP A 208 10.56 27.39 -18.29
N LYS A 209 9.36 27.90 -18.66
CA LYS A 209 9.07 28.58 -19.94
C LYS A 209 9.46 27.73 -21.14
N LEU A 210 9.15 26.45 -21.08
CA LEU A 210 9.32 25.53 -22.21
C LEU A 210 8.27 25.81 -23.30
N ASP A 211 8.55 25.39 -24.53
CA ASP A 211 7.72 25.69 -25.70
C ASP A 211 6.30 25.15 -25.55
N ASP A 212 5.31 25.90 -26.07
CA ASP A 212 3.90 25.52 -25.99
C ASP A 212 3.61 24.20 -26.71
N GLU A 213 4.31 23.92 -27.81
CA GLU A 213 4.22 22.65 -28.55
C GLU A 213 4.69 21.45 -27.71
N PHE A 214 5.69 21.64 -26.85
CA PHE A 214 6.11 20.61 -25.91
C PHE A 214 5.06 20.39 -24.81
N ILE A 215 4.46 21.47 -24.30
CA ILE A 215 3.39 21.38 -23.29
C ILE A 215 2.19 20.63 -23.89
N GLU A 216 1.79 20.94 -25.12
CA GLU A 216 0.73 20.23 -25.84
C GLU A 216 1.09 18.74 -26.04
N TRP A 217 2.34 18.44 -26.36
CA TRP A 217 2.81 17.05 -26.50
C TRP A 217 2.76 16.28 -25.16
N ILE A 218 3.06 16.93 -24.01
CA ILE A 218 2.88 16.30 -22.71
C ILE A 218 1.40 15.93 -22.51
N GLU A 219 0.49 16.81 -22.85
CA GLU A 219 -0.95 16.64 -22.61
C GLU A 219 -1.60 15.59 -23.52
N THR A 220 -1.15 15.49 -24.78
CA THR A 220 -1.84 14.73 -25.83
C THR A 220 -1.17 13.45 -26.22
N ALA A 221 0.16 13.37 -26.18
CA ALA A 221 0.93 12.19 -26.60
C ALA A 221 1.20 11.21 -25.45
N ASN A 222 1.09 11.66 -24.20
CA ASN A 222 1.39 10.84 -23.01
C ASN A 222 0.12 10.48 -22.25
N VAL A 223 0.05 9.24 -21.76
CA VAL A 223 -1.07 8.74 -20.96
C VAL A 223 -0.65 8.69 -19.50
N PHE A 224 -1.14 9.62 -18.68
CA PHE A 224 -0.96 9.60 -17.24
C PHE A 224 -2.10 8.81 -16.61
N THR A 225 -1.83 7.63 -16.09
CA THR A 225 -2.84 6.79 -15.46
C THR A 225 -2.89 7.02 -13.97
N ASN A 226 -4.07 6.96 -13.36
CA ASN A 226 -4.17 6.79 -11.92
C ASN A 226 -4.05 5.31 -11.58
N THR A 227 -3.36 4.95 -10.52
CA THR A 227 -3.23 3.56 -10.12
C THR A 227 -3.51 3.32 -8.64
N LEU A 228 -4.00 2.11 -8.35
CA LEU A 228 -4.16 1.59 -7.00
C LEU A 228 -3.39 0.28 -6.90
N VAL A 229 -2.38 0.26 -6.05
CA VAL A 229 -1.57 -0.94 -5.80
C VAL A 229 -1.91 -1.53 -4.44
N ASP A 230 -1.86 -2.87 -4.35
CA ASP A 230 -2.08 -3.60 -3.11
C ASP A 230 -1.28 -4.89 -3.10
N ARG A 231 -0.16 -4.88 -2.41
CA ARG A 231 0.69 -6.03 -2.06
C ARG A 231 1.54 -5.65 -0.87
N ILE A 232 1.65 -6.52 0.12
CA ILE A 232 2.63 -6.38 1.19
C ILE A 232 3.97 -6.93 0.70
N VAL A 233 4.98 -6.07 0.65
CA VAL A 233 6.37 -6.44 0.40
C VAL A 233 7.14 -6.13 1.67
N THR A 234 7.62 -7.17 2.34
CA THR A 234 8.32 -7.06 3.62
C THR A 234 9.81 -6.74 3.46
N GLY A 235 10.30 -6.84 2.23
CA GLY A 235 11.68 -6.51 1.89
C GLY A 235 12.67 -7.63 2.22
N TYR A 236 13.91 -7.25 2.45
CA TYR A 236 15.02 -8.16 2.68
C TYR A 236 14.85 -9.00 3.96
N PRO A 237 14.85 -10.35 3.88
CA PRO A 237 14.53 -11.24 5.00
C PRO A 237 15.73 -11.44 5.95
N ARG A 238 16.15 -10.39 6.66
CA ARG A 238 17.41 -10.32 7.45
C ARG A 238 17.60 -11.47 8.44
N ALA A 239 16.50 -11.93 9.06
CA ALA A 239 16.56 -12.94 10.11
C ALA A 239 16.83 -14.36 9.58
N GLU A 240 16.55 -14.63 8.31
CA GLU A 240 16.58 -15.97 7.71
C GLU A 240 17.43 -16.05 6.44
N VAL A 241 18.05 -14.94 6.01
CA VAL A 241 18.74 -14.82 4.73
C VAL A 241 19.90 -15.81 4.58
N ASP A 242 20.64 -16.10 5.64
CA ASP A 242 21.75 -17.06 5.58
C ASP A 242 21.26 -18.49 5.28
N ALA A 243 20.11 -18.87 5.85
CA ALA A 243 19.47 -20.15 5.55
C ALA A 243 18.93 -20.21 4.12
N LEU A 244 18.38 -19.11 3.63
CA LEU A 244 17.89 -18.96 2.26
C LEU A 244 19.05 -19.06 1.26
N TRP A 245 20.17 -18.37 1.49
CA TRP A 245 21.35 -18.48 0.65
C TRP A 245 21.92 -19.90 0.60
N ALA A 246 21.93 -20.59 1.76
CA ALA A 246 22.38 -21.98 1.82
C ALA A 246 21.47 -22.93 1.01
N ALA A 247 20.15 -22.69 1.04
CA ALA A 247 19.18 -23.45 0.28
C ALA A 247 19.33 -23.22 -1.23
N GLU A 248 19.50 -21.97 -1.65
CA GLU A 248 19.67 -21.57 -3.05
C GLU A 248 21.09 -21.85 -3.59
N ARG A 249 22.06 -22.07 -2.72
CA ARG A 249 23.49 -22.26 -3.04
C ARG A 249 24.15 -21.06 -3.72
N TYR A 250 23.61 -19.87 -3.53
CA TYR A 250 24.24 -18.60 -3.91
C TYR A 250 23.85 -17.49 -2.94
N ARG A 251 24.65 -16.45 -2.92
CA ARG A 251 24.41 -15.23 -2.14
C ARG A 251 23.73 -14.17 -2.97
N ASP A 252 22.60 -13.71 -2.49
CA ASP A 252 21.79 -12.64 -3.08
C ASP A 252 21.65 -11.47 -2.06
N ASP A 253 22.33 -10.36 -2.33
CA ASP A 253 22.32 -9.20 -1.47
C ASP A 253 21.06 -8.31 -1.67
N LEU A 254 20.20 -8.66 -2.65
CA LEU A 254 18.93 -8.01 -2.99
C LEU A 254 17.72 -8.93 -2.80
N PHE A 255 17.88 -10.05 -2.11
CA PHE A 255 16.76 -10.93 -1.78
C PHE A 255 15.57 -10.11 -1.31
N ASP A 256 14.37 -10.43 -1.81
CA ASP A 256 13.16 -9.69 -1.46
C ASP A 256 12.06 -10.64 -1.01
N SER A 257 11.13 -10.15 -0.21
CA SER A 257 10.07 -10.97 0.33
C SER A 257 8.72 -10.27 0.25
N SER A 258 7.69 -11.00 -0.18
CA SER A 258 6.34 -10.48 -0.35
C SER A 258 5.27 -11.50 0.02
N GLU A 259 4.04 -11.01 0.21
CA GLU A 259 2.87 -11.90 0.24
C GLU A 259 2.55 -12.44 -1.15
N ILE A 260 1.71 -13.50 -1.19
CA ILE A 260 1.22 -14.09 -2.45
C ILE A 260 0.22 -13.14 -3.13
N PHE A 261 -0.67 -12.53 -2.35
CA PHE A 261 -1.68 -11.61 -2.88
C PHE A 261 -1.04 -10.41 -3.57
N HIS A 262 -1.63 -10.00 -4.65
CA HIS A 262 -1.33 -8.76 -5.35
C HIS A 262 -2.57 -8.24 -6.05
N LEU A 263 -2.69 -6.93 -6.17
CA LEU A 263 -3.72 -6.26 -6.94
C LEU A 263 -3.15 -4.96 -7.51
N TRP A 264 -3.33 -4.78 -8.80
CA TRP A 264 -3.06 -3.50 -9.47
C TRP A 264 -4.28 -3.05 -10.24
N VAL A 265 -4.89 -1.95 -9.84
CA VAL A 265 -5.95 -1.30 -10.63
C VAL A 265 -5.32 -0.13 -11.36
N ILE A 266 -5.49 -0.08 -12.66
CA ILE A 266 -4.96 0.95 -13.56
C ILE A 266 -6.16 1.66 -14.18
N GLU A 267 -6.29 2.96 -13.94
CA GLU A 267 -7.31 3.79 -14.58
C GLU A 267 -6.73 4.41 -15.85
N GLY A 268 -7.23 3.95 -16.98
CA GLY A 268 -6.72 4.37 -18.28
C GLY A 268 -7.45 3.71 -19.45
N PRO A 269 -7.06 4.04 -20.68
CA PRO A 269 -7.69 3.49 -21.88
C PRO A 269 -7.44 1.97 -22.03
N ALA A 270 -8.43 1.26 -22.54
CA ALA A 270 -8.39 -0.20 -22.72
C ALA A 270 -7.20 -0.71 -23.56
N SER A 271 -6.67 0.13 -24.46
CA SER A 271 -5.51 -0.18 -25.29
C SER A 271 -4.22 -0.50 -24.51
N ILE A 272 -4.13 -0.05 -23.24
CA ILE A 272 -2.98 -0.40 -22.37
C ILE A 272 -2.85 -1.92 -22.23
N ALA A 273 -3.95 -2.68 -22.18
CA ALA A 273 -3.91 -4.13 -22.04
C ALA A 273 -3.28 -4.86 -23.26
N GLU A 274 -3.23 -4.22 -24.42
CA GLU A 274 -2.57 -4.76 -25.62
C GLU A 274 -1.05 -4.60 -25.53
N GLU A 275 -0.59 -3.45 -25.03
CA GLU A 275 0.84 -3.15 -24.89
C GLU A 275 1.45 -3.72 -23.60
N LEU A 276 0.65 -3.83 -22.52
CA LEU A 276 1.06 -4.33 -21.20
C LEU A 276 0.06 -5.42 -20.72
N PRO A 277 0.14 -6.66 -21.25
CA PRO A 277 -0.86 -7.71 -21.07
C PRO A 277 -0.77 -8.45 -19.72
N LEU A 278 -0.73 -7.72 -18.62
CA LEU A 278 -0.57 -8.22 -17.24
C LEU A 278 -1.65 -9.24 -16.86
N ALA A 279 -2.94 -8.91 -17.09
CA ALA A 279 -4.04 -9.81 -16.79
C ALA A 279 -3.99 -11.09 -17.64
N LYS A 280 -3.60 -11.00 -18.93
CA LYS A 280 -3.39 -12.15 -19.80
C LYS A 280 -2.24 -13.03 -19.29
N ALA A 281 -1.26 -12.45 -18.65
CA ALA A 281 -0.18 -13.17 -17.98
C ALA A 281 -0.62 -13.85 -16.67
N GLY A 282 -1.86 -13.65 -16.21
CA GLY A 282 -2.44 -14.28 -15.03
C GLY A 282 -2.24 -13.47 -13.74
N PHE A 283 -1.82 -12.22 -13.84
CA PHE A 283 -1.73 -11.33 -12.69
C PHE A 283 -3.09 -10.72 -12.36
N ASN A 284 -3.32 -10.47 -11.07
CA ASN A 284 -4.53 -9.80 -10.61
C ASN A 284 -4.42 -8.28 -10.87
N VAL A 285 -4.61 -7.94 -12.14
CA VAL A 285 -4.55 -6.56 -12.64
C VAL A 285 -5.87 -6.21 -13.31
N ILE A 286 -6.43 -5.09 -12.92
CA ILE A 286 -7.71 -4.58 -13.43
C ILE A 286 -7.44 -3.28 -14.18
N LEU A 287 -7.77 -3.25 -15.45
CA LEU A 287 -7.80 -2.03 -16.25
C LEU A 287 -9.24 -1.50 -16.28
N SER A 288 -9.44 -0.25 -15.92
CA SER A 288 -10.77 0.36 -15.80
C SER A 288 -10.72 1.83 -16.20
N GLU A 289 -11.81 2.35 -16.75
CA GLU A 289 -11.97 3.80 -16.98
C GLU A 289 -12.37 4.56 -15.70
N ASN A 290 -12.69 3.83 -14.62
CA ASN A 290 -13.08 4.41 -13.33
C ASN A 290 -12.56 3.54 -12.18
N MET A 291 -11.53 4.00 -11.50
CA MET A 291 -10.92 3.30 -10.37
C MET A 291 -11.73 3.41 -9.07
N LYS A 292 -12.64 4.37 -8.97
CA LYS A 292 -13.36 4.68 -7.73
C LYS A 292 -14.04 3.46 -7.09
N PRO A 293 -14.79 2.58 -7.80
CA PRO A 293 -15.42 1.41 -7.21
C PRO A 293 -14.41 0.45 -6.56
N TYR A 294 -13.26 0.26 -7.18
CA TYR A 294 -12.19 -0.63 -6.68
C TYR A 294 -11.48 -0.03 -5.47
N ARG A 295 -11.29 1.29 -5.46
CA ARG A 295 -10.80 2.01 -4.28
C ARG A 295 -11.78 1.91 -3.12
N ASP A 296 -13.07 2.17 -3.36
CA ASP A 296 -14.12 2.05 -2.36
C ASP A 296 -14.17 0.61 -1.78
N ARG A 297 -14.02 -0.43 -2.63
CA ARG A 297 -13.88 -1.84 -2.22
C ARG A 297 -12.67 -2.05 -1.30
N LYS A 298 -11.48 -1.61 -1.72
CA LYS A 298 -10.27 -1.75 -0.90
C LYS A 298 -10.39 -1.02 0.43
N VAL A 299 -10.86 0.23 0.40
CA VAL A 299 -11.02 1.05 1.60
C VAL A 299 -12.07 0.47 2.54
N GLY A 300 -13.22 0.05 2.04
CA GLY A 300 -14.31 -0.49 2.84
C GLY A 300 -14.00 -1.88 3.39
N ILE A 301 -13.56 -2.81 2.56
CA ILE A 301 -13.36 -4.21 2.95
C ILE A 301 -12.00 -4.38 3.66
N LEU A 302 -10.86 -4.08 3.02
CA LEU A 302 -9.54 -4.32 3.62
C LEU A 302 -9.26 -3.36 4.78
N ASN A 303 -9.29 -2.05 4.50
CA ASN A 303 -8.93 -1.04 5.49
C ASN A 303 -10.03 -0.88 6.54
N GLY A 304 -11.29 -1.05 6.13
CA GLY A 304 -12.46 -1.03 7.01
C GLY A 304 -12.46 -2.19 7.99
N ALA A 305 -12.12 -3.41 7.55
CA ALA A 305 -11.98 -4.59 8.42
C ALA A 305 -10.96 -4.34 9.54
N HIS A 306 -9.76 -3.84 9.21
CA HIS A 306 -8.78 -3.46 10.22
C HIS A 306 -9.33 -2.39 11.18
N THR A 307 -9.88 -1.31 10.64
CA THR A 307 -10.29 -0.15 11.44
C THR A 307 -11.48 -0.46 12.35
N SER A 308 -12.42 -1.29 11.92
CA SER A 308 -13.59 -1.69 12.71
C SER A 308 -13.27 -2.77 13.75
N THR A 309 -12.26 -3.62 13.51
CA THR A 309 -11.99 -4.81 14.33
C THR A 309 -10.84 -4.62 15.30
N VAL A 310 -9.77 -3.93 14.88
CA VAL A 310 -8.53 -3.87 15.68
C VAL A 310 -8.72 -3.30 17.08
N PRO A 311 -9.49 -2.20 17.32
CA PRO A 311 -9.70 -1.71 18.67
C PRO A 311 -10.32 -2.76 19.60
N ILE A 312 -11.36 -3.45 19.17
CA ILE A 312 -12.02 -4.48 19.99
C ILE A 312 -11.17 -5.74 20.12
N ALA A 313 -10.45 -6.15 19.07
CA ALA A 313 -9.52 -7.28 19.13
C ALA A 313 -8.42 -7.03 20.16
N PHE A 314 -7.83 -5.84 20.14
CA PHE A 314 -6.82 -5.44 21.13
C PHE A 314 -7.40 -5.44 22.55
N LEU A 315 -8.55 -4.81 22.77
CA LEU A 315 -9.22 -4.81 24.06
C LEU A 315 -9.59 -6.22 24.56
N ALA A 316 -9.88 -7.15 23.64
CA ALA A 316 -10.17 -8.57 23.92
C ALA A 316 -8.92 -9.42 24.21
N GLY A 317 -7.72 -8.85 24.19
CA GLY A 317 -6.48 -9.51 24.61
C GLY A 317 -5.52 -9.92 23.51
N HIS A 318 -5.82 -9.65 22.24
CA HIS A 318 -4.96 -9.98 21.10
C HIS A 318 -3.87 -8.93 20.86
N GLU A 319 -2.72 -9.36 20.36
CA GLU A 319 -1.57 -8.49 20.02
C GLU A 319 -1.35 -8.41 18.49
N PHE A 320 -1.70 -9.47 17.74
CA PHE A 320 -1.44 -9.58 16.31
C PHE A 320 -2.71 -9.91 15.52
N VAL A 321 -2.73 -9.54 14.23
CA VAL A 321 -3.84 -9.81 13.32
C VAL A 321 -4.12 -11.31 13.22
N GLY A 322 -3.08 -12.15 13.07
CA GLY A 322 -3.23 -13.60 13.00
C GLY A 322 -3.90 -14.22 14.24
N GLU A 323 -3.68 -13.65 15.43
CA GLU A 323 -4.30 -14.12 16.66
C GLU A 323 -5.82 -13.90 16.65
N PHE A 324 -6.28 -12.69 16.31
CA PHE A 324 -7.73 -12.46 16.26
C PHE A 324 -8.40 -13.19 15.09
N MET A 325 -7.68 -13.47 14.00
CA MET A 325 -8.21 -14.31 12.92
C MET A 325 -8.43 -15.76 13.36
N ALA A 326 -7.61 -16.26 14.27
CA ALA A 326 -7.76 -17.59 14.86
C ALA A 326 -8.87 -17.64 15.93
N ASP A 327 -9.29 -16.51 16.49
CA ASP A 327 -10.40 -16.39 17.44
C ASP A 327 -11.74 -16.31 16.70
N SER A 328 -12.56 -17.35 16.80
CA SER A 328 -13.85 -17.43 16.08
C SER A 328 -14.83 -16.31 16.45
N LEU A 329 -14.78 -15.77 17.67
CA LEU A 329 -15.64 -14.66 18.08
C LEU A 329 -15.25 -13.35 17.39
N VAL A 330 -13.96 -13.00 17.43
CA VAL A 330 -13.46 -11.73 16.85
C VAL A 330 -13.46 -11.79 15.32
N SER A 331 -13.00 -12.88 14.73
CA SER A 331 -13.04 -13.07 13.28
C SER A 331 -14.48 -13.16 12.76
N GLY A 332 -15.39 -13.79 13.50
CA GLY A 332 -16.83 -13.83 13.21
C GLY A 332 -17.44 -12.43 13.18
N TYR A 333 -17.13 -11.59 14.17
CA TYR A 333 -17.55 -10.19 14.19
C TYR A 333 -17.08 -9.42 12.95
N MET A 334 -15.80 -9.54 12.60
CA MET A 334 -15.26 -8.88 11.40
C MET A 334 -15.96 -9.34 10.12
N ARG A 335 -16.11 -10.65 9.94
CA ARG A 335 -16.78 -11.22 8.78
C ARG A 335 -18.23 -10.75 8.67
N HIS A 336 -18.96 -10.71 9.78
CA HIS A 336 -20.33 -10.21 9.84
C HIS A 336 -20.44 -8.73 9.46
N ALA A 337 -19.55 -7.89 10.02
CA ALA A 337 -19.48 -6.46 9.69
C ALA A 337 -19.24 -6.26 8.19
N ILE A 338 -18.31 -6.99 7.60
CA ILE A 338 -17.96 -6.85 6.18
C ILE A 338 -19.10 -7.37 5.29
N ALA A 339 -19.59 -8.58 5.52
CA ALA A 339 -20.60 -9.21 4.66
C ALA A 339 -21.95 -8.49 4.69
N ASN A 340 -22.40 -8.11 5.89
CA ASN A 340 -23.77 -7.61 6.07
C ASN A 340 -23.90 -6.09 6.14
N GLU A 341 -22.80 -5.37 6.49
CA GLU A 341 -22.88 -3.92 6.72
C GLU A 341 -22.00 -3.10 5.77
N VAL A 342 -20.89 -3.67 5.23
CA VAL A 342 -19.99 -2.98 4.29
C VAL A 342 -20.35 -3.34 2.85
N ILE A 343 -20.33 -4.62 2.48
CA ILE A 343 -20.56 -5.07 1.09
C ILE A 343 -21.85 -4.49 0.49
N PRO A 344 -23.00 -4.45 1.20
CA PRO A 344 -24.23 -3.86 0.64
C PRO A 344 -24.13 -2.37 0.31
N THR A 345 -23.10 -1.67 0.81
CA THR A 345 -22.88 -0.24 0.58
C THR A 345 -21.96 0.05 -0.62
N LEU A 346 -21.38 -0.98 -1.21
CA LEU A 346 -20.45 -0.88 -2.34
C LEU A 346 -21.16 -1.10 -3.68
N THR A 347 -20.56 -0.67 -4.78
CA THR A 347 -21.22 -0.60 -6.09
C THR A 347 -20.77 -1.69 -7.07
N LEU A 348 -19.69 -2.44 -6.76
CA LEU A 348 -19.27 -3.59 -7.56
C LEU A 348 -20.23 -4.77 -7.35
N PRO A 349 -20.26 -5.76 -8.26
CA PRO A 349 -21.05 -6.98 -8.09
C PRO A 349 -20.75 -7.67 -6.77
N THR A 350 -21.79 -8.16 -6.07
CA THR A 350 -21.64 -8.78 -4.74
C THR A 350 -20.66 -9.95 -4.75
N GLU A 351 -20.70 -10.80 -5.76
CA GLU A 351 -19.77 -11.93 -5.90
C GLU A 351 -18.30 -11.48 -5.95
N GLU A 352 -18.01 -10.39 -6.68
CA GLU A 352 -16.65 -9.82 -6.75
C GLU A 352 -16.20 -9.24 -5.41
N LEU A 353 -17.13 -8.63 -4.66
CA LEU A 353 -16.87 -8.09 -3.33
C LEU A 353 -16.61 -9.20 -2.31
N GLU A 354 -17.37 -10.28 -2.36
CA GLU A 354 -17.21 -11.47 -1.50
C GLU A 354 -15.88 -12.18 -1.78
N LEU A 355 -15.52 -12.39 -3.05
CA LEU A 355 -14.22 -12.94 -3.43
C LEU A 355 -13.05 -12.09 -2.91
N PHE A 356 -13.18 -10.77 -3.00
CA PHE A 356 -12.16 -9.87 -2.46
C PHE A 356 -12.10 -9.95 -0.93
N ALA A 357 -13.23 -10.06 -0.25
CA ALA A 357 -13.27 -10.23 1.21
C ALA A 357 -12.59 -11.53 1.66
N GLU A 358 -12.85 -12.66 0.98
CA GLU A 358 -12.17 -13.93 1.29
C GLU A 358 -10.64 -13.82 1.08
N ALA A 359 -10.19 -13.17 0.00
CA ALA A 359 -8.77 -12.90 -0.20
C ALA A 359 -8.17 -12.05 0.93
N VAL A 360 -8.91 -11.07 1.45
CA VAL A 360 -8.49 -10.27 2.62
C VAL A 360 -8.38 -11.15 3.87
N TYR A 361 -9.32 -12.06 4.11
CA TYR A 361 -9.28 -12.97 5.25
C TYR A 361 -8.10 -13.94 5.19
N GLU A 362 -7.76 -14.46 4.00
CA GLU A 362 -6.56 -15.27 3.81
C GLU A 362 -5.27 -14.47 4.11
N ARG A 363 -5.20 -13.21 3.65
CA ARG A 363 -4.07 -12.31 3.94
C ARG A 363 -3.90 -12.04 5.43
N PHE A 364 -5.00 -11.82 6.16
CA PHE A 364 -4.98 -11.60 7.61
C PHE A 364 -4.56 -12.86 8.37
N SER A 365 -4.82 -14.02 7.82
CA SER A 365 -4.42 -15.33 8.37
C SER A 365 -3.00 -15.75 7.98
N ASN A 366 -2.23 -14.91 7.27
CA ASN A 366 -0.90 -15.21 6.81
C ASN A 366 0.09 -15.38 7.99
N PRO A 367 0.63 -16.60 8.25
CA PRO A 367 1.47 -16.86 9.41
C PRO A 367 2.87 -16.21 9.31
N PHE A 368 3.27 -15.76 8.13
CA PHE A 368 4.58 -15.13 7.91
C PHE A 368 4.56 -13.62 8.19
N ILE A 369 3.39 -13.02 8.42
CA ILE A 369 3.24 -11.58 8.67
C ILE A 369 2.78 -11.36 10.11
N HIS A 370 3.69 -10.94 10.97
CA HIS A 370 3.38 -10.55 12.35
C HIS A 370 2.92 -9.08 12.39
N HIS A 371 1.68 -8.83 11.97
CA HIS A 371 1.12 -7.48 11.93
C HIS A 371 0.57 -7.10 13.30
N ALA A 372 1.30 -6.28 14.04
CA ALA A 372 0.93 -5.84 15.39
C ALA A 372 -0.31 -4.92 15.34
N LEU A 373 -1.30 -5.18 16.20
CA LEU A 373 -2.55 -4.40 16.26
C LEU A 373 -2.27 -2.93 16.58
N LEU A 374 -1.35 -2.64 17.51
CA LEU A 374 -1.00 -1.27 17.87
C LEU A 374 -0.41 -0.46 16.71
N SER A 375 0.29 -1.09 15.77
CA SER A 375 0.76 -0.38 14.56
C SER A 375 -0.38 0.03 13.62
N ILE A 376 -1.48 -0.70 13.66
CA ILE A 376 -2.69 -0.41 12.87
C ILE A 376 -3.50 0.71 13.53
N THR A 377 -3.45 0.84 14.86
CA THR A 377 -4.25 1.84 15.59
C THR A 377 -3.75 3.28 15.49
N LEU A 378 -2.58 3.52 14.91
CA LEU A 378 -2.08 4.89 14.67
C LEU A 378 -3.13 5.72 13.91
N ASN A 379 -3.48 6.91 14.44
CA ASN A 379 -4.46 7.83 13.86
C ASN A 379 -5.85 7.18 13.63
N SER A 380 -6.35 6.41 14.59
CA SER A 380 -7.59 5.63 14.41
C SER A 380 -8.84 6.48 14.24
N VAL A 381 -8.89 7.69 14.78
CA VAL A 381 -10.02 8.63 14.60
C VAL A 381 -10.16 8.99 13.13
N SER A 382 -9.09 9.45 12.49
CA SER A 382 -9.11 9.82 11.06
C SER A 382 -9.35 8.59 10.16
N LYS A 383 -8.82 7.43 10.54
CA LYS A 383 -9.07 6.17 9.83
C LYS A 383 -10.53 5.74 9.92
N TYR A 384 -11.17 5.84 11.07
CA TYR A 384 -12.60 5.54 11.22
C TYR A 384 -13.45 6.47 10.33
N LYS A 385 -13.17 7.78 10.36
CA LYS A 385 -13.81 8.77 9.48
C LYS A 385 -13.72 8.38 8.01
N ALA A 386 -12.54 7.98 7.55
CA ALA A 386 -12.29 7.74 6.12
C ALA A 386 -12.74 6.35 5.64
N ARG A 387 -12.71 5.32 6.51
CA ARG A 387 -12.81 3.91 6.12
C ARG A 387 -14.10 3.23 6.58
N VAL A 388 -14.69 3.66 7.69
CA VAL A 388 -15.85 3.00 8.31
C VAL A 388 -17.10 3.89 8.24
N LEU A 389 -16.98 5.16 8.59
CA LEU A 389 -18.10 6.09 8.64
C LEU A 389 -18.85 6.24 7.30
N PRO A 390 -18.20 6.18 6.11
CA PRO A 390 -18.92 6.18 4.84
C PRO A 390 -19.86 4.99 4.68
N SER A 391 -19.43 3.77 5.04
CA SER A 391 -20.27 2.58 5.00
C SER A 391 -21.40 2.64 6.02
N LEU A 392 -21.14 3.10 7.25
CA LEU A 392 -22.17 3.31 8.26
C LEU A 392 -23.30 4.23 7.76
N ARG A 393 -22.93 5.36 7.15
CA ARG A 393 -23.92 6.33 6.61
C ARG A 393 -24.69 5.77 5.42
N LYS A 394 -23.99 5.09 4.49
CA LYS A 394 -24.66 4.48 3.33
C LYS A 394 -25.61 3.36 3.77
N TYR A 395 -25.18 2.52 4.72
CA TYR A 395 -26.01 1.47 5.27
C TYR A 395 -27.30 2.02 5.92
N LEU A 396 -27.15 3.06 6.76
CA LEU A 396 -28.30 3.74 7.37
C LEU A 396 -29.27 4.26 6.32
N ASN A 397 -28.76 4.86 5.24
CA ASN A 397 -29.62 5.37 4.16
C ASN A 397 -30.32 4.25 3.37
N LEU A 398 -29.70 3.06 3.26
CA LEU A 398 -30.24 1.93 2.51
C LEU A 398 -31.23 1.09 3.35
N GLN A 399 -30.97 0.94 4.64
CA GLN A 399 -31.68 0.02 5.51
C GLN A 399 -32.59 0.72 6.54
N GLU A 400 -32.52 2.05 6.64
CA GLU A 400 -33.23 2.88 7.62
C GLU A 400 -32.96 2.49 9.09
N GLN A 401 -31.85 1.75 9.32
CA GLN A 401 -31.40 1.32 10.63
C GLN A 401 -29.87 1.41 10.75
N LEU A 402 -29.38 1.58 11.99
CA LEU A 402 -27.94 1.64 12.23
C LEU A 402 -27.30 0.26 12.04
N PRO A 403 -26.13 0.20 11.37
CA PRO A 403 -25.36 -1.04 11.30
C PRO A 403 -24.79 -1.37 12.70
N THR A 404 -25.14 -2.55 13.21
CA THR A 404 -24.82 -2.98 14.58
C THR A 404 -23.31 -3.04 14.82
N HIS A 405 -22.60 -3.73 13.91
CA HIS A 405 -21.17 -3.99 14.10
C HIS A 405 -20.31 -2.74 13.87
N LEU A 406 -20.63 -1.93 12.84
CA LEU A 406 -19.91 -0.69 12.59
C LEU A 406 -20.18 0.36 13.69
N THR A 407 -21.39 0.36 14.28
CA THR A 407 -21.71 1.21 15.45
C THR A 407 -20.97 0.72 16.71
N PHE A 408 -20.88 -0.58 16.92
CA PHE A 408 -20.10 -1.18 18.00
C PHE A 408 -18.60 -0.87 17.85
N ALA A 409 -18.07 -0.89 16.62
CA ALA A 409 -16.68 -0.48 16.34
C ALA A 409 -16.36 0.94 16.82
N LEU A 410 -17.32 1.87 16.72
CA LEU A 410 -17.14 3.24 17.21
C LEU A 410 -17.07 3.27 18.75
N ALA A 411 -17.91 2.48 19.42
CA ALA A 411 -17.84 2.34 20.88
C ALA A 411 -16.50 1.71 21.33
N ALA A 412 -16.05 0.66 20.64
CA ALA A 412 -14.76 0.03 20.90
C ALA A 412 -13.59 1.00 20.68
N LEU A 413 -13.65 1.83 19.64
CA LEU A 413 -12.67 2.89 19.41
C LEU A 413 -12.61 3.88 20.56
N ILE A 414 -13.75 4.35 21.07
CA ILE A 414 -13.82 5.27 22.20
C ILE A 414 -13.17 4.63 23.44
N VAL A 415 -13.48 3.37 23.75
CA VAL A 415 -12.88 2.65 24.88
C VAL A 415 -11.38 2.41 24.68
N PHE A 416 -10.93 2.11 23.46
CA PHE A 416 -9.51 1.98 23.13
C PHE A 416 -8.72 3.26 23.48
N TYR A 417 -9.30 4.46 23.32
CA TYR A 417 -8.68 5.72 23.69
C TYR A 417 -8.78 6.06 25.19
N ARG A 418 -9.13 5.09 26.06
CA ARG A 418 -9.19 5.31 27.50
C ARG A 418 -7.81 5.48 28.09
N GLY A 419 -7.47 6.73 28.43
CA GLY A 419 -6.25 7.16 29.08
C GLY A 419 -6.39 8.59 29.59
N THR A 420 -5.64 8.94 30.62
CA THR A 420 -5.68 10.28 31.26
C THR A 420 -4.31 10.96 31.28
N VAL A 421 -3.24 10.23 30.96
CA VAL A 421 -1.86 10.71 31.01
C VAL A 421 -1.24 10.72 29.63
N ILE A 422 -0.66 11.85 29.24
CA ILE A 422 0.11 11.98 28.00
C ILE A 422 1.60 12.08 28.38
N LYS A 423 2.43 11.21 27.79
CA LYS A 423 3.89 11.21 27.92
C LYS A 423 4.52 11.29 26.52
N ASP A 424 5.39 12.25 26.29
CA ASP A 424 6.10 12.43 25.01
C ASP A 424 5.18 12.44 23.77
N GLY A 425 3.98 13.07 23.91
CA GLY A 425 3.00 13.14 22.83
C GLY A 425 2.19 11.84 22.60
N ILE A 426 2.27 10.87 23.51
CA ILE A 426 1.58 9.58 23.46
C ILE A 426 0.61 9.50 24.64
N LEU A 427 -0.66 9.18 24.39
CA LEU A 427 -1.64 8.91 25.44
C LEU A 427 -1.44 7.48 25.97
N ILE A 428 -1.38 7.33 27.28
CA ILE A 428 -1.16 6.03 27.92
C ILE A 428 -2.50 5.40 28.27
N GLY A 429 -2.83 4.33 27.58
CA GLY A 429 -3.97 3.47 27.89
C GLY A 429 -3.58 2.31 28.81
N HIS A 430 -4.58 1.64 29.39
CA HIS A 430 -4.37 0.47 30.25
C HIS A 430 -5.28 -0.68 29.83
N ARG A 431 -4.69 -1.87 29.69
CA ARG A 431 -5.38 -3.13 29.44
C ARG A 431 -4.87 -4.19 30.40
N GLU A 432 -5.74 -4.77 31.22
CA GLU A 432 -5.37 -5.81 32.20
C GLU A 432 -4.18 -5.42 33.09
N GLY A 433 -4.12 -4.17 33.51
CA GLY A 433 -3.04 -3.64 34.36
C GLY A 433 -1.73 -3.30 33.63
N LYS A 434 -1.65 -3.47 32.32
CA LYS A 434 -0.49 -3.11 31.50
C LYS A 434 -0.75 -1.82 30.72
N GLU A 435 0.25 -0.94 30.69
CA GLU A 435 0.23 0.25 29.86
C GLU A 435 0.36 -0.10 28.36
N TYR A 436 -0.34 0.65 27.49
CA TYR A 436 -0.13 0.61 26.05
C TYR A 436 -0.16 2.02 25.44
N PRO A 437 0.63 2.25 24.36
CA PRO A 437 0.69 3.54 23.71
C PRO A 437 -0.50 3.75 22.77
N ILE A 438 -1.15 4.92 22.87
CA ILE A 438 -2.17 5.40 21.94
C ILE A 438 -1.60 6.59 21.18
N GLN A 439 -1.49 6.48 19.88
CA GLN A 439 -0.86 7.47 19.01
C GLN A 439 -1.89 8.04 18.03
N ASP A 440 -2.08 9.36 18.11
CA ASP A 440 -2.90 10.16 17.20
C ASP A 440 -2.39 11.61 17.23
N SER A 441 -3.06 12.52 16.53
CA SER A 441 -2.73 13.95 16.64
C SER A 441 -2.91 14.45 18.07
N LEU A 442 -2.02 15.32 18.52
CA LEU A 442 -2.03 15.81 19.90
C LEU A 442 -3.38 16.38 20.36
N PRO A 443 -4.11 17.18 19.54
CA PRO A 443 -5.44 17.66 19.92
C PRO A 443 -6.46 16.54 20.18
N VAL A 444 -6.38 15.42 19.43
CA VAL A 444 -7.25 14.25 19.65
C VAL A 444 -6.91 13.60 20.99
N LEU A 445 -5.62 13.38 21.26
CA LEU A 445 -5.16 12.74 22.50
C LEU A 445 -5.51 13.57 23.74
N GLU A 446 -5.28 14.89 23.70
CA GLU A 446 -5.62 15.82 24.79
C GLU A 446 -7.13 15.84 25.08
N LYS A 447 -7.96 15.85 24.02
CA LYS A 447 -9.41 15.82 24.21
C LYS A 447 -9.86 14.49 24.83
N PHE A 448 -9.36 13.34 24.38
CA PHE A 448 -9.66 12.04 24.99
C PHE A 448 -9.18 11.97 26.45
N ALA A 449 -7.97 12.43 26.74
CA ALA A 449 -7.44 12.45 28.10
C ALA A 449 -8.34 13.26 29.04
N ALA A 450 -8.77 14.46 28.63
CA ALA A 450 -9.67 15.30 29.38
C ALA A 450 -11.04 14.63 29.62
N LEU A 451 -11.64 14.05 28.57
CA LEU A 451 -12.95 13.39 28.69
C LEU A 451 -12.91 12.15 29.59
N TRP A 452 -11.88 11.33 29.49
CA TRP A 452 -11.71 10.15 30.32
C TRP A 452 -11.38 10.54 31.77
N SER A 453 -10.63 11.62 31.99
CA SER A 453 -10.40 12.16 33.34
C SER A 453 -11.71 12.58 34.01
N VAL A 454 -12.60 13.28 33.28
CA VAL A 454 -13.94 13.63 33.82
C VAL A 454 -14.76 12.39 34.12
N PHE A 455 -14.74 11.40 33.21
CA PHE A 455 -15.47 10.14 33.40
C PHE A 455 -14.97 9.35 34.62
N ASP A 456 -13.66 9.19 34.78
CA ASP A 456 -13.06 8.43 35.89
C ASP A 456 -13.32 9.08 37.28
N HIS A 457 -13.65 10.37 37.33
CA HIS A 457 -14.10 11.07 38.53
C HIS A 457 -15.64 11.09 38.68
N SER A 458 -16.37 10.47 37.77
CA SER A 458 -17.84 10.34 37.81
C SER A 458 -18.28 9.07 38.57
N ASP A 459 -19.60 8.91 38.69
CA ASP A 459 -20.20 7.71 39.26
C ASP A 459 -20.18 6.46 38.36
N GLY A 460 -19.63 6.60 37.13
CA GLY A 460 -19.60 5.55 36.12
C GLY A 460 -20.98 5.14 35.59
N SER A 461 -22.02 5.93 35.87
CA SER A 461 -23.39 5.66 35.47
C SER A 461 -23.57 5.67 33.93
N SER A 462 -24.67 5.14 33.47
CA SER A 462 -25.08 5.22 32.06
C SER A 462 -25.20 6.68 31.58
N THR A 463 -25.52 7.61 32.46
CA THR A 463 -25.55 9.04 32.18
C THR A 463 -24.13 9.59 31.94
N ALA A 464 -23.14 9.19 32.75
CA ALA A 464 -21.77 9.59 32.59
C ALA A 464 -21.17 9.02 31.26
N VAL A 465 -21.45 7.75 30.95
CA VAL A 465 -21.06 7.16 29.65
C VAL A 465 -21.72 7.90 28.49
N ARG A 466 -22.99 8.26 28.62
CA ARG A 466 -23.70 9.04 27.59
C ARG A 466 -23.04 10.40 27.36
N ALA A 467 -22.72 11.12 28.44
CA ALA A 467 -22.04 12.41 28.34
C ALA A 467 -20.66 12.28 27.64
N LEU A 468 -19.87 11.29 28.02
CA LEU A 468 -18.58 10.99 27.38
C LEU A 468 -18.75 10.74 25.87
N THR A 469 -19.68 9.87 25.50
CA THR A 469 -19.89 9.53 24.08
C THR A 469 -20.43 10.70 23.28
N ASP A 470 -21.35 11.49 23.82
CA ASP A 470 -21.89 12.67 23.15
C ASP A 470 -20.79 13.74 22.91
N GLU A 471 -19.87 13.92 23.88
CA GLU A 471 -18.71 14.79 23.75
C GLU A 471 -17.74 14.33 22.64
N VAL A 472 -17.54 13.02 22.44
CA VAL A 472 -16.74 12.49 21.34
C VAL A 472 -17.47 12.67 20.01
N LEU A 473 -18.76 12.34 19.94
CA LEU A 473 -19.53 12.35 18.71
C LEU A 473 -19.78 13.76 18.16
N GLN A 474 -19.80 14.80 19.00
CA GLN A 474 -19.96 16.18 18.57
C GLN A 474 -18.73 16.77 17.87
N GLN A 475 -17.55 16.12 17.92
CA GLN A 475 -16.30 16.67 17.37
C GLN A 475 -16.37 16.72 15.81
N ALA A 476 -16.94 17.80 15.28
CA ALA A 476 -17.13 17.96 13.83
C ALA A 476 -15.80 17.94 13.05
N ASP A 477 -14.72 18.43 13.63
CA ASP A 477 -13.39 18.40 13.03
C ASP A 477 -12.87 16.97 12.83
N TRP A 478 -13.18 16.07 13.79
CA TRP A 478 -12.80 14.67 13.68
C TRP A 478 -13.62 13.93 12.63
N TRP A 479 -14.94 14.12 12.64
CA TRP A 479 -15.89 13.33 11.85
C TRP A 479 -16.37 14.02 10.57
N GLY A 480 -15.99 15.29 10.37
CA GLY A 480 -16.47 16.13 9.27
C GLY A 480 -17.89 16.70 9.52
N LYS A 481 -18.62 16.17 10.50
CA LYS A 481 -19.95 16.63 10.94
C LYS A 481 -20.17 16.17 12.38
N ASP A 482 -21.06 16.85 13.10
CA ASP A 482 -21.57 16.39 14.39
C ASP A 482 -22.37 15.08 14.19
N LEU A 483 -21.83 13.97 14.71
CA LEU A 483 -22.44 12.64 14.58
C LEU A 483 -23.68 12.44 15.46
N ARG A 484 -23.93 13.32 16.45
CA ARG A 484 -25.16 13.28 17.25
C ARG A 484 -26.40 13.53 16.42
N ASN A 485 -26.25 14.18 15.26
CA ASN A 485 -27.33 14.41 14.29
C ASN A 485 -27.77 13.14 13.56
N ILE A 486 -27.05 12.01 13.71
CA ILE A 486 -27.48 10.71 13.20
C ILE A 486 -28.43 10.08 14.21
N SER A 487 -29.68 9.87 13.81
CA SER A 487 -30.75 9.34 14.68
C SER A 487 -30.33 8.02 15.31
N GLY A 488 -30.44 7.92 16.64
CA GLY A 488 -30.14 6.72 17.41
C GLY A 488 -28.64 6.42 17.62
N LEU A 489 -27.73 7.09 16.92
CA LEU A 489 -26.29 6.76 16.99
C LEU A 489 -25.72 6.98 18.38
N SER A 490 -25.95 8.15 18.98
CA SER A 490 -25.48 8.47 20.34
C SER A 490 -25.95 7.43 21.38
N SER A 491 -27.23 7.07 21.34
CA SER A 491 -27.78 6.09 22.29
C SER A 491 -27.19 4.69 22.10
N SER A 492 -26.99 4.28 20.84
CA SER A 492 -26.41 2.97 20.52
C SER A 492 -24.94 2.91 20.90
N VAL A 493 -24.14 3.94 20.58
CA VAL A 493 -22.71 4.02 20.96
C VAL A 493 -22.56 4.01 22.47
N ALA A 494 -23.36 4.82 23.22
CA ALA A 494 -23.31 4.84 24.68
C ALA A 494 -23.66 3.47 25.28
N ARG A 495 -24.67 2.79 24.76
CA ARG A 495 -25.05 1.44 25.20
C ARG A 495 -23.91 0.44 25.00
N TYR A 496 -23.27 0.44 23.83
CA TYR A 496 -22.15 -0.45 23.55
C TYR A 496 -20.90 -0.10 24.36
N THR A 497 -20.61 1.19 24.54
CA THR A 497 -19.52 1.65 25.43
C THR A 497 -19.77 1.17 26.85
N THR A 498 -20.99 1.29 27.37
CA THR A 498 -21.37 0.76 28.71
C THR A 498 -21.13 -0.75 28.76
N ALA A 499 -21.59 -1.51 27.78
CA ALA A 499 -21.41 -2.97 27.76
C ALA A 499 -19.91 -3.35 27.78
N ILE A 500 -19.06 -2.69 26.99
CA ILE A 500 -17.62 -2.97 26.97
C ILE A 500 -16.99 -2.66 28.34
N LEU A 501 -17.37 -1.55 28.98
CA LEU A 501 -16.81 -1.13 30.28
C LEU A 501 -17.27 -2.02 31.43
N THR A 502 -18.53 -2.49 31.44
CA THR A 502 -19.12 -3.19 32.58
C THR A 502 -19.07 -4.70 32.49
N GLN A 503 -19.18 -5.25 31.28
CA GLN A 503 -19.21 -6.71 31.01
C GLN A 503 -17.87 -7.25 30.50
N GLY A 504 -16.97 -6.35 30.12
CA GLY A 504 -15.73 -6.66 29.44
C GLY A 504 -15.87 -6.81 27.92
N PRO A 505 -14.77 -6.62 27.17
CA PRO A 505 -14.77 -6.56 25.70
C PRO A 505 -15.33 -7.84 25.05
N ARG A 506 -14.91 -9.01 25.51
CA ARG A 506 -15.32 -10.30 24.93
C ARG A 506 -16.81 -10.59 25.13
N THR A 507 -17.34 -10.33 26.34
CA THR A 507 -18.76 -10.53 26.63
C THR A 507 -19.63 -9.55 25.83
N ALA A 508 -19.23 -8.28 25.78
CA ALA A 508 -19.93 -7.26 25.02
C ALA A 508 -19.97 -7.62 23.51
N LEU A 509 -18.86 -8.16 22.98
CA LEU A 509 -18.78 -8.63 21.61
C LEU A 509 -19.69 -9.85 21.36
N ALA A 510 -19.68 -10.83 22.26
CA ALA A 510 -20.52 -12.04 22.14
C ALA A 510 -22.02 -11.73 22.14
N ASN A 511 -22.43 -10.67 22.85
CA ASN A 511 -23.83 -10.24 22.91
C ASN A 511 -24.34 -9.54 21.63
N LEU A 512 -23.53 -9.42 20.58
CA LEU A 512 -23.97 -8.91 19.28
C LEU A 512 -24.58 -10.01 18.41
N PHE A 513 -24.28 -11.26 18.70
CA PHE A 513 -24.77 -12.45 18.01
C PHE A 513 -25.94 -13.09 18.78
#